data_ee718ef5456ab4e5020cb1885a0de83c
#
_entry.id   ee718ef5456ab4e5020cb1885a0de83c
#
_cell.length_a   1.000
_cell.length_b   1.000
_cell.length_c   1.000
_cell.angle_alpha   90.00
_cell.angle_beta   90.00
_cell.angle_gamma   90.00
#
_symmetry.space_group_name_H-M   'P 1'
#
loop_
_entity.id
_entity.type
_entity.pdbx_description
1 polymer ?
#
loop_
_entity_poly.entity_id
_entity_poly.type
_entity_poly.pdbx_seq_one_letter_code
_entity_poly.pdbx_strand_id
1 'polypeptide(L)'
;TDSVEYTLDQGLTWHVYHFGERMHVHMIDTVPEDTKRKFVLLGEAAGRSMAVFLDFSHVLSRACEWDAKDEVRSDFEKWSPSQQRAEPCLFGQQTWLWRRKRDRICYVGDVMPQQSVEKTPCTCSAADFECEFNHFRNATTGVCVPYAGVSAPVSPTQDDHDTQCARDAPDYDGFWYERTNVRKIPLSRCLGGERPDRGRRHRCRSRYGIGTVLWYLVFVPCLLLGSWMGVSWLMMQRERGTITLPELEHIPIIRHAMSH
;
A
#
# COMPACT_ATOMS: atom_id res chain seq x y z
N THR A 1 -19.25 14.29 -33.20
CA THR A 1 -18.06 14.97 -33.69
C THR A 1 -17.57 14.34 -35.00
N ASP A 2 -16.80 15.06 -35.76
CA ASP A 2 -16.12 14.63 -36.99
C ASP A 2 -14.60 14.79 -36.85
N SER A 3 -14.14 15.10 -35.63
CA SER A 3 -12.76 15.42 -35.35
C SER A 3 -12.33 14.95 -33.97
N VAL A 4 -11.05 14.79 -33.79
CA VAL A 4 -10.36 14.58 -32.52
C VAL A 4 -9.36 15.69 -32.26
N GLU A 5 -9.23 16.07 -31.01
CA GLU A 5 -8.18 16.97 -30.55
C GLU A 5 -7.11 16.16 -29.84
N TYR A 6 -5.84 16.44 -30.14
CA TYR A 6 -4.72 15.78 -29.50
C TYR A 6 -3.61 16.77 -29.15
N THR A 7 -2.80 16.42 -28.17
CA THR A 7 -1.68 17.21 -27.70
C THR A 7 -0.39 16.39 -27.70
N LEU A 8 0.73 17.03 -27.98
CA LEU A 8 2.06 16.40 -27.94
C LEU A 8 2.93 16.93 -26.81
N ASP A 9 2.47 17.99 -26.11
CA ASP A 9 3.20 18.74 -25.08
C ASP A 9 2.47 18.79 -23.74
N GLN A 10 1.69 17.77 -23.44
CA GLN A 10 0.93 17.63 -22.18
C GLN A 10 -0.13 18.71 -21.99
N GLY A 11 -0.80 19.12 -23.05
CA GLY A 11 -1.95 20.01 -23.02
C GLY A 11 -1.64 21.51 -23.15
N LEU A 12 -0.40 21.88 -23.47
CA LEU A 12 -0.04 23.28 -23.74
C LEU A 12 -0.54 23.74 -25.11
N THR A 13 -0.40 22.89 -26.12
CA THR A 13 -0.94 23.11 -27.45
C THR A 13 -1.82 21.96 -27.89
N TRP A 14 -2.82 22.27 -28.71
CA TRP A 14 -3.77 21.30 -29.19
C TRP A 14 -3.85 21.32 -30.72
N HIS A 15 -3.92 20.16 -31.31
CA HIS A 15 -4.04 19.94 -32.75
C HIS A 15 -5.40 19.28 -33.01
N VAL A 16 -6.03 19.68 -34.11
CA VAL A 16 -7.30 19.08 -34.53
C VAL A 16 -7.06 18.20 -35.75
N TYR A 17 -7.58 16.99 -35.70
CA TYR A 17 -7.59 16.09 -36.84
C TYR A 17 -9.03 15.74 -37.20
N HIS A 18 -9.43 16.02 -38.45
CA HIS A 18 -10.76 15.67 -38.97
C HIS A 18 -10.69 14.32 -39.66
N PHE A 19 -11.54 13.38 -39.19
CA PHE A 19 -11.65 12.06 -39.80
C PHE A 19 -12.83 11.93 -40.78
N GLY A 20 -13.59 13.01 -40.96
CA GLY A 20 -14.51 13.22 -42.07
C GLY A 20 -15.96 12.93 -41.81
N GLU A 21 -16.32 11.80 -41.22
CA GLU A 21 -17.70 11.43 -40.99
C GLU A 21 -18.15 11.79 -39.57
N ARG A 22 -19.27 12.49 -39.45
CA ARG A 22 -19.81 12.91 -38.15
C ARG A 22 -20.41 11.74 -37.41
N MET A 23 -19.88 11.43 -36.20
CA MET A 23 -20.34 10.36 -35.36
C MET A 23 -20.54 10.80 -33.91
N HIS A 24 -21.37 10.03 -33.19
CA HIS A 24 -21.44 10.10 -31.74
C HIS A 24 -20.46 9.08 -31.15
N VAL A 25 -19.35 9.56 -30.57
CA VAL A 25 -18.32 8.70 -29.97
C VAL A 25 -18.79 8.24 -28.59
N HIS A 26 -18.86 6.94 -28.37
CA HIS A 26 -19.17 6.33 -27.10
C HIS A 26 -17.91 5.94 -26.31
N MET A 27 -16.87 5.51 -27.02
CA MET A 27 -15.65 5.03 -26.41
C MET A 27 -14.44 5.34 -27.29
N ILE A 28 -13.32 5.63 -26.64
CA ILE A 28 -11.97 5.66 -27.24
C ILE A 28 -11.17 4.58 -26.55
N ASP A 29 -10.56 3.69 -27.31
CA ASP A 29 -9.77 2.60 -26.80
C ASP A 29 -8.43 2.51 -27.51
N THR A 30 -7.48 1.84 -26.90
CA THR A 30 -6.14 1.58 -27.42
C THR A 30 -5.72 0.16 -27.07
N VAL A 31 -4.53 -0.25 -27.50
CA VAL A 31 -3.97 -1.54 -27.08
C VAL A 31 -3.72 -1.55 -25.56
N PRO A 32 -3.78 -2.71 -24.91
CA PRO A 32 -3.43 -2.85 -23.50
C PRO A 32 -2.08 -2.18 -23.20
N GLU A 33 -2.00 -1.54 -21.99
CA GLU A 33 -0.80 -0.88 -21.48
C GLU A 33 -0.42 0.44 -22.16
N ASP A 34 -1.27 1.00 -23.03
CA ASP A 34 -1.09 2.28 -23.72
C ASP A 34 0.27 2.46 -24.42
N THR A 35 0.91 1.36 -24.82
CA THR A 35 2.25 1.36 -25.37
C THR A 35 2.30 1.64 -26.88
N LYS A 36 1.15 1.70 -27.53
CA LYS A 36 1.04 1.91 -28.99
C LYS A 36 0.50 3.30 -29.31
N ARG A 37 0.68 3.70 -30.57
CA ARG A 37 0.24 4.99 -31.09
C ARG A 37 -1.03 4.86 -31.94
N LYS A 38 -1.81 3.80 -31.71
CA LYS A 38 -3.01 3.47 -32.45
C LYS A 38 -4.20 3.43 -31.51
N PHE A 39 -5.26 4.10 -31.93
CA PHE A 39 -6.49 4.22 -31.17
C PHE A 39 -7.66 3.81 -32.03
N VAL A 40 -8.73 3.38 -31.40
CA VAL A 40 -10.00 3.14 -32.04
C VAL A 40 -11.08 3.98 -31.37
N LEU A 41 -11.84 4.72 -32.17
CA LEU A 41 -13.06 5.39 -31.74
C LEU A 41 -14.22 4.49 -32.09
N LEU A 42 -15.02 4.14 -31.09
CA LEU A 42 -16.25 3.37 -31.28
C LEU A 42 -17.46 4.26 -31.02
N GLY A 43 -18.44 4.20 -31.90
CA GLY A 43 -19.61 5.02 -31.78
C GLY A 43 -20.67 4.71 -32.82
N GLU A 44 -21.51 5.70 -33.12
CA GLU A 44 -22.63 5.59 -34.02
C GLU A 44 -22.67 6.79 -34.98
N ALA A 45 -22.95 6.51 -36.25
CA ALA A 45 -23.21 7.50 -37.27
C ALA A 45 -24.46 7.10 -38.07
N ALA A 46 -25.41 8.00 -38.19
CA ALA A 46 -26.67 7.80 -38.95
C ALA A 46 -27.41 6.48 -38.59
N GLY A 47 -27.45 6.14 -37.29
CA GLY A 47 -28.11 4.91 -36.79
C GLY A 47 -27.34 3.62 -37.06
N ARG A 48 -26.05 3.70 -37.39
CA ARG A 48 -25.18 2.53 -37.63
C ARG A 48 -23.96 2.58 -36.74
N SER A 49 -23.55 1.43 -36.20
CA SER A 49 -22.29 1.33 -35.47
C SER A 49 -21.13 1.65 -36.39
N MET A 50 -20.21 2.46 -35.88
CA MET A 50 -19.04 2.95 -36.62
C MET A 50 -17.79 2.80 -35.78
N ALA A 51 -16.68 2.42 -36.42
CA ALA A 51 -15.34 2.40 -35.81
C ALA A 51 -14.39 3.22 -36.67
N VAL A 52 -13.67 4.16 -36.04
CA VAL A 52 -12.62 4.96 -36.70
C VAL A 52 -11.27 4.58 -36.08
N PHE A 53 -10.34 4.19 -36.93
CA PHE A 53 -8.98 3.85 -36.52
C PHE A 53 -8.05 5.04 -36.73
N LEU A 54 -7.39 5.47 -35.66
CA LEU A 54 -6.44 6.56 -35.67
C LEU A 54 -5.02 6.01 -35.48
N ASP A 55 -4.10 6.37 -36.37
CA ASP A 55 -2.70 5.96 -36.30
C ASP A 55 -1.79 7.18 -36.21
N PHE A 56 -1.21 7.41 -35.03
CA PHE A 56 -0.27 8.49 -34.74
C PHE A 56 1.21 8.10 -34.98
N SER A 57 1.47 6.94 -35.59
CA SER A 57 2.84 6.45 -35.80
C SER A 57 3.72 7.41 -36.62
N HIS A 58 3.13 8.17 -37.53
CA HIS A 58 3.86 9.19 -38.35
C HIS A 58 4.09 10.47 -37.55
N VAL A 59 3.21 10.84 -36.62
CA VAL A 59 3.35 12.04 -35.81
C VAL A 59 4.44 11.85 -34.71
N LEU A 60 4.52 10.67 -34.15
CA LEU A 60 5.49 10.29 -33.11
C LEU A 60 6.39 9.17 -33.67
N SER A 61 7.28 9.46 -34.59
CA SER A 61 8.13 8.45 -35.22
C SER A 61 9.32 8.01 -34.35
N ARG A 62 9.87 8.91 -33.52
CA ARG A 62 11.01 8.64 -32.66
C ARG A 62 10.56 8.04 -31.32
N ALA A 63 11.23 6.98 -30.88
CA ALA A 63 11.11 6.49 -29.51
C ALA A 63 11.84 7.43 -28.54
N CYS A 64 11.30 7.58 -27.33
CA CYS A 64 11.99 8.32 -26.27
C CYS A 64 13.20 7.54 -25.77
N GLU A 65 14.23 8.24 -25.35
CA GLU A 65 15.43 7.68 -24.73
C GLU A 65 15.40 7.92 -23.22
N TRP A 66 15.61 6.87 -22.45
CA TRP A 66 15.68 6.90 -21.01
C TRP A 66 17.12 6.77 -20.53
N ASP A 67 17.60 7.76 -19.78
CA ASP A 67 18.85 7.67 -19.04
C ASP A 67 18.64 8.16 -17.60
N ALA A 68 18.64 7.23 -16.65
CA ALA A 68 18.44 7.55 -15.24
C ALA A 68 19.62 8.32 -14.62
N LYS A 69 20.80 8.31 -15.26
CA LYS A 69 22.03 8.94 -14.74
C LYS A 69 22.28 10.32 -15.35
N ASP A 70 21.77 10.57 -16.54
CA ASP A 70 21.96 11.82 -17.26
C ASP A 70 20.60 12.42 -17.65
N GLU A 71 20.08 13.28 -16.78
CA GLU A 71 18.81 13.98 -17.03
C GLU A 71 18.86 14.90 -18.26
N VAL A 72 20.04 15.37 -18.67
CA VAL A 72 20.17 16.27 -19.83
C VAL A 72 19.95 15.49 -21.12
N ARG A 73 20.51 14.29 -21.21
CA ARG A 73 20.37 13.41 -22.39
C ARG A 73 19.03 12.68 -22.39
N SER A 74 18.47 12.39 -21.22
CA SER A 74 17.17 11.73 -21.10
C SER A 74 16.03 12.59 -21.65
N ASP A 75 15.09 11.97 -22.36
CA ASP A 75 13.83 12.60 -22.76
C ASP A 75 12.83 12.71 -21.60
N PHE A 76 13.22 12.24 -20.40
CA PHE A 76 12.39 12.23 -19.20
C PHE A 76 12.94 13.16 -18.14
N GLU A 77 12.04 13.67 -17.31
CA GLU A 77 12.34 14.49 -16.14
C GLU A 77 11.67 13.93 -14.91
N LYS A 78 12.27 14.15 -13.74
CA LYS A 78 11.68 13.82 -12.46
C LYS A 78 10.68 14.93 -12.08
N TRP A 79 9.44 14.55 -11.81
CA TRP A 79 8.35 15.47 -11.57
C TRP A 79 7.51 15.02 -10.36
N SER A 80 6.97 15.98 -9.62
CA SER A 80 6.04 15.73 -8.53
C SER A 80 4.72 16.47 -8.76
N PRO A 81 3.56 15.81 -8.54
CA PRO A 81 2.25 16.48 -8.60
C PRO A 81 2.13 17.68 -7.65
N SER A 82 2.94 17.68 -6.59
CA SER A 82 2.97 18.75 -5.59
C SER A 82 3.81 19.97 -5.99
N GLN A 83 4.66 19.88 -7.03
CA GLN A 83 5.54 21.00 -7.45
C GLN A 83 4.78 22.25 -7.86
N GLN A 84 3.55 22.11 -8.36
CA GLN A 84 2.71 23.24 -8.77
C GLN A 84 1.85 23.80 -7.63
N ARG A 85 1.94 23.23 -6.43
CA ARG A 85 1.20 23.63 -5.25
C ARG A 85 2.16 24.17 -4.20
N ALA A 86 1.69 25.03 -3.34
CA ALA A 86 2.46 25.53 -2.20
C ALA A 86 2.77 24.43 -1.16
N GLU A 87 2.09 23.28 -1.26
CA GLU A 87 2.23 22.14 -0.34
C GLU A 87 3.03 21.03 -0.99
N PRO A 88 4.22 20.69 -0.50
CA PRO A 88 5.06 19.64 -1.08
C PRO A 88 4.50 18.23 -0.85
N CYS A 89 3.60 18.06 0.13
CA CYS A 89 3.02 16.80 0.53
C CYS A 89 1.56 16.67 0.08
N LEU A 90 1.25 15.63 -0.65
CA LEU A 90 -0.12 15.26 -1.01
C LEU A 90 -0.48 13.94 -0.33
N PHE A 91 -1.60 13.93 0.41
CA PHE A 91 -2.01 12.77 1.21
C PHE A 91 -0.89 12.23 2.09
N GLY A 92 -0.18 13.15 2.78
CA GLY A 92 0.88 12.83 3.73
C GLY A 92 2.14 12.20 3.13
N GLN A 93 2.34 12.32 1.82
CA GLN A 93 3.55 11.82 1.16
C GLN A 93 3.99 12.75 0.03
N GLN A 94 5.28 12.80 -0.18
CA GLN A 94 5.87 13.38 -1.38
C GLN A 94 6.05 12.27 -2.42
N THR A 95 5.45 12.45 -3.59
CA THR A 95 5.51 11.47 -4.68
C THR A 95 6.29 12.05 -5.84
N TRP A 96 7.30 11.31 -6.30
CA TRP A 96 8.08 11.65 -7.49
C TRP A 96 7.82 10.62 -8.57
N LEU A 97 7.55 11.12 -9.77
CA LEU A 97 7.27 10.35 -10.97
C LEU A 97 8.23 10.77 -12.04
N TRP A 98 8.55 9.87 -12.95
CA TRP A 98 9.19 10.24 -14.18
C TRP A 98 8.12 10.53 -15.23
N ARG A 99 8.30 11.60 -15.98
CA ARG A 99 7.45 11.94 -17.12
C ARG A 99 8.31 12.38 -18.29
N ARG A 100 7.78 12.23 -19.50
CA ARG A 100 8.42 12.80 -20.68
C ARG A 100 8.49 14.33 -20.55
N LYS A 101 9.62 14.91 -20.90
CA LYS A 101 9.77 16.37 -21.01
C LYS A 101 8.81 16.92 -22.06
N ARG A 102 8.24 18.10 -21.82
CA ARG A 102 7.23 18.71 -22.69
C ARG A 102 7.76 19.11 -24.06
N ASP A 103 9.02 19.51 -24.12
CA ASP A 103 9.74 19.91 -25.32
C ASP A 103 10.27 18.74 -26.17
N ARG A 104 10.09 17.50 -25.70
CA ARG A 104 10.55 16.30 -26.37
C ARG A 104 9.41 15.60 -27.11
N ILE A 105 9.45 15.64 -28.43
CA ILE A 105 8.46 14.96 -29.28
C ILE A 105 8.96 13.55 -29.58
N CYS A 106 8.51 12.59 -28.80
CA CYS A 106 8.82 11.17 -28.94
C CYS A 106 7.72 10.32 -28.29
N TYR A 107 7.60 9.05 -28.64
CA TYR A 107 6.66 8.16 -27.98
C TYR A 107 7.34 7.38 -26.85
N VAL A 108 6.63 7.24 -25.72
CA VAL A 108 7.17 6.60 -24.53
C VAL A 108 7.29 5.08 -24.71
N GLY A 109 6.26 4.41 -25.20
CA GLY A 109 6.25 2.95 -25.35
C GLY A 109 6.62 2.23 -24.05
N ASP A 110 7.45 1.22 -24.17
CA ASP A 110 7.93 0.38 -23.05
C ASP A 110 9.25 0.87 -22.43
N VAL A 111 9.73 2.05 -22.83
CA VAL A 111 11.08 2.54 -22.45
C VAL A 111 11.16 2.89 -20.98
N MET A 112 10.07 3.36 -20.38
CA MET A 112 10.06 3.80 -18.99
C MET A 112 9.68 2.66 -18.06
N PRO A 113 10.54 2.28 -17.10
CA PRO A 113 10.20 1.23 -16.14
C PRO A 113 9.01 1.66 -15.26
N GLN A 114 8.01 0.80 -15.14
CA GLN A 114 6.81 1.03 -14.31
C GLN A 114 7.12 1.27 -12.83
N GLN A 115 8.30 0.91 -12.36
CA GLN A 115 8.72 1.02 -10.95
C GLN A 115 9.38 2.36 -10.59
N SER A 116 9.28 3.37 -11.43
CA SER A 116 9.95 4.66 -11.22
C SER A 116 9.23 5.63 -10.27
N VAL A 117 8.31 5.14 -9.44
CA VAL A 117 7.58 5.98 -8.46
C VAL A 117 8.29 5.96 -7.12
N GLU A 118 8.92 7.07 -6.76
CA GLU A 118 9.48 7.27 -5.43
C GLU A 118 8.43 7.94 -4.53
N LYS A 119 8.19 7.37 -3.36
CA LYS A 119 7.25 7.90 -2.36
C LYS A 119 7.97 8.06 -1.03
N THR A 120 7.97 9.26 -0.51
CA THR A 120 8.54 9.58 0.81
C THR A 120 7.42 10.08 1.71
N PRO A 121 7.16 9.44 2.87
CA PRO A 121 6.18 9.94 3.82
C PRO A 121 6.61 11.28 4.39
N CYS A 122 5.64 12.17 4.54
CA CYS A 122 5.81 13.46 5.21
C CYS A 122 5.47 13.36 6.69
N THR A 123 5.93 14.31 7.47
CA THR A 123 5.46 14.51 8.85
C THR A 123 4.00 14.91 8.84
N CYS A 124 3.17 14.28 9.68
CA CYS A 124 1.75 14.60 9.77
C CYS A 124 1.53 16.05 10.24
N SER A 125 0.61 16.73 9.59
CA SER A 125 0.16 18.06 9.88
C SER A 125 -1.36 18.11 9.98
N ALA A 126 -1.94 19.24 10.36
CA ALA A 126 -3.40 19.40 10.45
C ALA A 126 -4.14 19.09 9.12
N ALA A 127 -3.47 19.24 7.98
CA ALA A 127 -4.03 18.93 6.66
C ALA A 127 -4.25 17.42 6.41
N ASP A 128 -3.61 16.56 7.19
CA ASP A 128 -3.74 15.10 7.09
C ASP A 128 -4.94 14.54 7.88
N PHE A 129 -5.71 15.42 8.52
CA PHE A 129 -6.80 15.05 9.42
C PHE A 129 -8.11 15.76 9.05
N GLU A 130 -9.19 15.03 9.17
CA GLU A 130 -10.55 15.51 8.96
C GLU A 130 -11.41 15.27 10.21
N CYS A 131 -12.58 15.86 10.26
CA CYS A 131 -13.51 15.58 11.34
C CYS A 131 -14.01 14.13 11.25
N GLU A 132 -14.24 13.52 12.41
CA GLU A 132 -14.80 12.19 12.52
C GLU A 132 -16.21 12.15 11.90
N PHE A 133 -16.67 10.95 11.55
CA PHE A 133 -18.01 10.77 10.99
C PHE A 133 -19.08 11.44 11.85
N ASN A 134 -20.06 12.06 11.24
CA ASN A 134 -21.10 12.87 11.90
C ASN A 134 -20.60 14.12 12.67
N HIS A 135 -19.39 14.58 12.37
CA HIS A 135 -18.85 15.83 12.89
C HIS A 135 -18.55 16.80 11.75
N PHE A 136 -18.60 18.08 12.03
CA PHE A 136 -18.21 19.12 11.09
C PHE A 136 -17.21 20.09 11.76
N ARG A 137 -16.40 20.72 10.95
CA ARG A 137 -15.45 21.72 11.42
C ARG A 137 -16.17 23.06 11.60
N ASN A 138 -16.22 23.54 12.83
CA ASN A 138 -16.77 24.86 13.13
C ASN A 138 -15.89 25.94 12.48
N ALA A 139 -16.47 26.77 11.62
CA ALA A 139 -15.74 27.78 10.85
C ALA A 139 -15.07 28.84 11.73
N THR A 140 -15.64 29.13 12.93
CA THR A 140 -15.12 30.15 13.84
C THR A 140 -13.99 29.63 14.72
N THR A 141 -14.12 28.38 15.24
CA THR A 141 -13.17 27.83 16.22
C THR A 141 -12.18 26.87 15.61
N GLY A 142 -12.44 26.37 14.40
CA GLY A 142 -11.65 25.32 13.74
C GLY A 142 -11.80 23.92 14.36
N VAL A 143 -12.60 23.79 15.42
CA VAL A 143 -12.79 22.52 16.17
C VAL A 143 -13.86 21.67 15.50
N CYS A 144 -13.67 20.36 15.48
CA CYS A 144 -14.67 19.40 15.04
C CYS A 144 -15.74 19.21 16.13
N VAL A 145 -16.99 19.48 15.77
CA VAL A 145 -18.15 19.36 16.66
C VAL A 145 -19.19 18.43 16.04
N PRO A 146 -19.94 17.65 16.84
CA PRO A 146 -20.97 16.77 16.31
C PRO A 146 -22.13 17.56 15.71
N TYR A 147 -22.80 17.01 14.71
CA TYR A 147 -24.07 17.52 14.22
C TYR A 147 -25.15 17.44 15.32
N ALA A 148 -26.09 18.39 15.30
CA ALA A 148 -27.20 18.41 16.24
C ALA A 148 -27.99 17.06 16.18
N GLY A 149 -28.26 16.49 17.35
CA GLY A 149 -28.98 15.21 17.44
C GLY A 149 -28.10 13.95 17.32
N VAL A 150 -26.82 14.10 17.10
CA VAL A 150 -25.87 12.99 17.15
C VAL A 150 -25.31 12.88 18.56
N SER A 151 -25.38 11.70 19.16
CA SER A 151 -24.73 11.40 20.43
C SER A 151 -23.22 11.59 20.31
N ALA A 152 -22.58 12.06 21.38
CA ALA A 152 -21.12 12.13 21.45
C ALA A 152 -20.49 10.79 21.07
N PRO A 153 -19.26 10.76 20.57
CA PRO A 153 -18.59 9.55 20.18
C PRO A 153 -18.67 8.52 21.30
N VAL A 154 -19.12 7.34 20.95
CA VAL A 154 -19.28 6.21 21.89
C VAL A 154 -17.95 6.04 22.61
N SER A 155 -18.02 5.84 23.92
CA SER A 155 -16.88 5.42 24.74
C SER A 155 -16.03 4.38 24.01
N PRO A 156 -14.70 4.35 24.21
CA PRO A 156 -13.83 3.41 23.52
C PRO A 156 -14.40 2.00 23.61
N THR A 157 -14.61 1.38 22.45
CA THR A 157 -15.15 0.02 22.39
C THR A 157 -14.01 -0.98 22.58
N GLN A 158 -14.34 -2.19 23.00
CA GLN A 158 -13.37 -3.30 23.05
C GLN A 158 -12.73 -3.51 21.67
N ASP A 159 -13.49 -3.30 20.58
CA ASP A 159 -13.01 -3.41 19.21
C ASP A 159 -11.89 -2.39 18.89
N ASP A 160 -11.98 -1.17 19.45
CA ASP A 160 -10.92 -0.16 19.28
C ASP A 160 -9.62 -0.60 19.93
N HIS A 161 -9.68 -1.18 21.13
CA HIS A 161 -8.54 -1.75 21.83
C HIS A 161 -7.93 -2.89 21.03
N ASP A 162 -8.74 -3.86 20.59
CA ASP A 162 -8.26 -5.07 19.93
C ASP A 162 -7.64 -4.75 18.56
N THR A 163 -8.21 -3.79 17.81
CA THR A 163 -7.69 -3.35 16.53
C THR A 163 -6.35 -2.61 16.66
N GLN A 164 -6.24 -1.68 17.63
CA GLN A 164 -5.02 -0.90 17.84
C GLN A 164 -3.91 -1.70 18.52
N CYS A 165 -4.26 -2.69 19.35
CA CYS A 165 -3.31 -3.55 20.05
C CYS A 165 -2.91 -4.80 19.24
N ALA A 166 -3.40 -4.97 18.03
CA ALA A 166 -2.92 -6.00 17.10
C ALA A 166 -1.46 -5.71 16.71
N ARG A 167 -0.59 -6.74 16.72
CA ARG A 167 0.85 -6.58 16.42
C ARG A 167 1.13 -6.18 14.98
N ASP A 168 0.22 -6.47 14.09
CA ASP A 168 0.21 -6.14 12.67
C ASP A 168 -0.48 -4.80 12.38
N ALA A 169 -0.96 -4.11 13.42
CA ALA A 169 -1.51 -2.77 13.25
C ALA A 169 -0.45 -1.81 12.69
N PRO A 170 -0.74 -1.04 11.65
CA PRO A 170 0.25 -0.23 10.92
C PRO A 170 0.98 0.80 11.78
N ASP A 171 0.39 1.25 12.88
CA ASP A 171 0.93 2.26 13.80
C ASP A 171 1.13 1.72 15.22
N TYR A 172 1.33 0.39 15.37
CA TYR A 172 1.48 -0.22 16.68
C TYR A 172 2.73 0.27 17.42
N ASP A 173 2.52 0.91 18.57
CA ASP A 173 3.58 1.44 19.44
C ASP A 173 3.50 0.89 20.89
N GLY A 174 2.68 -0.13 21.12
CA GLY A 174 2.44 -0.72 22.44
C GLY A 174 1.33 -0.04 23.24
N PHE A 175 0.66 0.94 22.65
CA PHE A 175 -0.44 1.66 23.25
C PHE A 175 -1.65 1.68 22.32
N TRP A 176 -2.83 1.88 22.91
CA TRP A 176 -4.03 2.24 22.20
C TRP A 176 -4.51 3.62 22.65
N TYR A 177 -5.23 4.29 21.79
CA TYR A 177 -5.65 5.67 21.99
C TYR A 177 -7.15 5.80 21.90
N GLU A 178 -7.72 6.58 22.84
CA GLU A 178 -9.13 6.96 22.74
C GLU A 178 -9.38 7.73 21.45
N ARG A 179 -10.54 7.50 20.85
CA ARG A 179 -10.97 8.27 19.67
C ARG A 179 -11.19 9.72 20.06
N THR A 180 -10.91 10.59 19.13
CA THR A 180 -11.23 12.02 19.23
C THR A 180 -12.31 12.38 18.20
N ASN A 181 -12.71 13.65 18.15
CA ASN A 181 -13.62 14.16 17.12
C ASN A 181 -12.93 14.34 15.76
N VAL A 182 -11.67 13.90 15.65
CA VAL A 182 -10.81 14.05 14.47
C VAL A 182 -10.28 12.67 14.09
N ARG A 183 -10.23 12.39 12.80
CA ARG A 183 -9.63 11.17 12.28
C ARG A 183 -8.60 11.50 11.20
N LYS A 184 -7.63 10.63 11.06
CA LYS A 184 -6.66 10.70 9.96
C LYS A 184 -7.37 10.40 8.64
N ILE A 185 -7.11 11.19 7.60
CA ILE A 185 -7.64 10.93 6.26
C ILE A 185 -7.14 9.55 5.80
N PRO A 186 -8.04 8.63 5.39
CA PRO A 186 -7.67 7.24 5.10
C PRO A 186 -6.56 7.07 4.06
N LEU A 187 -6.44 8.00 3.13
CA LEU A 187 -5.41 7.99 2.08
C LEU A 187 -4.09 8.63 2.52
N SER A 188 -4.05 9.34 3.68
CA SER A 188 -2.81 9.97 4.14
C SER A 188 -1.80 8.93 4.63
N ARG A 189 -0.58 9.03 4.09
CA ARG A 189 0.58 8.20 4.43
C ARG A 189 1.59 8.92 5.31
N CYS A 190 1.20 10.03 5.92
CA CYS A 190 2.08 10.78 6.82
C CYS A 190 2.53 9.94 8.02
N LEU A 191 3.72 10.21 8.52
CA LEU A 191 4.31 9.52 9.66
C LEU A 191 4.80 10.53 10.72
N GLY A 192 4.59 10.20 11.99
CA GLY A 192 4.99 11.08 13.10
C GLY A 192 4.23 12.40 13.13
N GLY A 193 4.82 13.43 13.75
CA GLY A 193 4.24 14.77 13.84
C GLY A 193 3.00 14.88 14.70
N GLU A 194 2.11 15.80 14.35
CA GLU A 194 0.86 16.03 15.06
C GLU A 194 -0.11 14.87 14.86
N ARG A 195 -0.72 14.44 15.95
CA ARG A 195 -1.68 13.32 15.98
C ARG A 195 -2.95 13.74 16.75
N PRO A 196 -3.74 14.68 16.21
CA PRO A 196 -4.99 15.14 16.84
C PRO A 196 -6.07 14.02 16.88
N ASP A 197 -5.90 12.95 16.11
CA ASP A 197 -6.72 11.77 16.10
C ASP A 197 -6.51 10.85 17.32
N ARG A 198 -5.44 11.08 18.10
CA ARG A 198 -5.10 10.31 19.28
C ARG A 198 -5.46 11.05 20.55
N GLY A 199 -6.44 10.54 21.31
CA GLY A 199 -6.81 11.04 22.62
C GLY A 199 -5.90 10.51 23.73
N ARG A 200 -6.48 10.18 24.88
CA ARG A 200 -5.72 9.62 26.00
C ARG A 200 -5.14 8.28 25.63
N ARG A 201 -3.85 8.10 25.93
CA ARG A 201 -3.16 6.84 25.64
C ARG A 201 -3.32 5.84 26.80
N HIS A 202 -3.50 4.57 26.44
CA HIS A 202 -3.58 3.44 27.37
C HIS A 202 -2.63 2.34 26.90
N ARG A 203 -2.01 1.62 27.84
CA ARG A 203 -1.09 0.55 27.50
C ARG A 203 -1.85 -0.67 26.97
N CYS A 204 -1.43 -1.23 25.85
CA CYS A 204 -1.94 -2.51 25.38
C CYS A 204 -1.61 -3.62 26.38
N ARG A 205 -2.61 -4.45 26.70
CA ARG A 205 -2.43 -5.57 27.62
C ARG A 205 -1.57 -6.63 26.93
N SER A 206 -0.45 -6.98 27.57
CA SER A 206 0.38 -8.07 27.05
C SER A 206 -0.46 -9.36 26.99
N ARG A 207 -0.49 -9.99 25.81
CA ARG A 207 -1.18 -11.27 25.62
C ARG A 207 -0.53 -12.41 26.39
N TYR A 208 0.74 -12.23 26.73
CA TYR A 208 1.46 -13.14 27.63
C TYR A 208 1.37 -12.57 29.04
N GLY A 209 0.36 -13.01 29.79
CA GLY A 209 0.30 -12.72 31.22
C GLY A 209 1.53 -13.30 31.92
N ILE A 210 1.92 -12.70 33.07
CA ILE A 210 3.01 -13.20 33.91
C ILE A 210 2.85 -14.69 34.19
N GLY A 211 1.59 -15.16 34.32
CA GLY A 211 1.26 -16.58 34.46
C GLY A 211 1.73 -17.47 33.31
N THR A 212 1.64 -17.02 32.07
CA THR A 212 2.08 -17.79 30.89
C THR A 212 3.61 -17.92 30.87
N VAL A 213 4.32 -16.83 31.16
CA VAL A 213 5.80 -16.84 31.25
C VAL A 213 6.26 -17.72 32.40
N LEU A 214 5.65 -17.61 33.59
CA LEU A 214 5.92 -18.47 34.72
C LEU A 214 5.63 -19.95 34.42
N TRP A 215 4.53 -20.21 33.70
CA TRP A 215 4.20 -21.55 33.25
C TRP A 215 5.30 -22.17 32.39
N TYR A 216 5.80 -21.46 31.41
CA TYR A 216 6.93 -21.94 30.56
C TYR A 216 8.22 -22.08 31.35
N LEU A 217 8.53 -21.15 32.26
CA LEU A 217 9.76 -21.18 33.05
C LEU A 217 9.76 -22.32 34.08
N VAL A 218 8.62 -22.79 34.51
CA VAL A 218 8.51 -23.89 35.52
C VAL A 218 8.26 -25.23 34.81
N PHE A 219 7.26 -25.30 33.94
CA PHE A 219 6.85 -26.57 33.33
C PHE A 219 7.89 -27.15 32.34
N VAL A 220 8.54 -26.31 31.53
CA VAL A 220 9.51 -26.82 30.58
C VAL A 220 10.72 -27.47 31.30
N PRO A 221 11.35 -26.83 32.30
CA PRO A 221 12.43 -27.49 33.07
C PRO A 221 11.96 -28.72 33.79
N CYS A 222 10.76 -28.70 34.38
CA CYS A 222 10.20 -29.89 35.07
C CYS A 222 10.00 -31.06 34.10
N LEU A 223 9.51 -30.82 32.88
CA LEU A 223 9.37 -31.87 31.87
C LEU A 223 10.74 -32.42 31.41
N LEU A 224 11.72 -31.53 31.25
CA LEU A 224 13.08 -31.95 30.88
C LEU A 224 13.74 -32.77 31.97
N LEU A 225 13.60 -32.36 33.24
CA LEU A 225 14.12 -33.10 34.39
C LEU A 225 13.40 -34.43 34.55
N GLY A 226 12.08 -34.45 34.40
CA GLY A 226 11.27 -35.68 34.50
C GLY A 226 11.63 -36.68 33.39
N SER A 227 11.82 -36.19 32.15
CA SER A 227 12.26 -37.03 31.03
C SER A 227 13.68 -37.57 31.27
N TRP A 228 14.59 -36.72 31.75
CA TRP A 228 15.98 -37.14 32.05
C TRP A 228 16.01 -38.17 33.19
N MET A 229 15.25 -37.96 34.24
CA MET A 229 15.12 -38.94 35.34
C MET A 229 14.50 -40.27 34.87
N GLY A 230 13.47 -40.20 34.02
CA GLY A 230 12.83 -41.39 33.42
C GLY A 230 13.80 -42.18 32.57
N VAL A 231 14.59 -41.54 31.69
CA VAL A 231 15.60 -42.17 30.89
C VAL A 231 16.71 -42.77 31.76
N SER A 232 17.17 -42.05 32.77
CA SER A 232 18.20 -42.53 33.70
C SER A 232 17.73 -43.75 34.49
N TRP A 233 16.45 -43.77 34.93
CA TRP A 233 15.85 -44.87 35.60
C TRP A 233 15.72 -46.11 34.70
N LEU A 234 15.31 -45.91 33.44
CA LEU A 234 15.23 -46.98 32.44
C LEU A 234 16.60 -47.57 32.15
N MET A 235 17.64 -46.76 32.04
CA MET A 235 19.03 -47.21 31.86
C MET A 235 19.50 -48.06 33.04
N MET A 236 19.25 -47.61 34.28
CA MET A 236 19.55 -48.38 35.50
C MET A 236 18.80 -49.72 35.56
N GLN A 237 17.53 -49.76 35.14
CA GLN A 237 16.74 -50.99 35.09
C GLN A 237 17.26 -51.96 34.00
N ARG A 238 17.78 -51.41 32.88
CA ARG A 238 18.44 -52.22 31.85
C ARG A 238 19.71 -52.90 32.36
N GLU A 239 20.53 -52.16 33.09
CA GLU A 239 21.73 -52.72 33.72
C GLU A 239 21.44 -53.79 34.78
N ARG A 240 20.30 -53.70 35.47
CA ARG A 240 19.81 -54.69 36.43
C ARG A 240 19.12 -55.90 35.81
N GLY A 241 19.00 -55.93 34.45
CA GLY A 241 18.43 -57.05 33.70
C GLY A 241 16.93 -57.24 33.88
N THR A 242 16.22 -56.23 34.46
CA THR A 242 14.78 -56.31 34.72
C THR A 242 13.91 -55.88 33.54
N ILE A 243 14.45 -55.17 32.55
CA ILE A 243 13.72 -54.73 31.35
C ILE A 243 14.60 -54.98 30.11
N THR A 244 14.11 -55.81 29.17
CA THR A 244 14.65 -55.93 27.84
C THR A 244 13.94 -54.96 26.92
N LEU A 245 14.61 -53.88 26.48
CA LEU A 245 14.10 -53.00 25.44
C LEU A 245 14.23 -53.69 24.08
N PRO A 246 13.20 -53.58 23.21
CA PRO A 246 13.34 -54.09 21.86
C PRO A 246 14.48 -53.36 21.13
N GLU A 247 15.28 -54.12 20.40
CA GLU A 247 16.42 -53.62 19.65
C GLU A 247 15.96 -52.56 18.65
N LEU A 248 16.46 -51.34 18.77
CA LEU A 248 16.04 -50.18 17.99
C LEU A 248 16.46 -50.21 16.51
N GLU A 249 17.12 -51.28 16.10
CA GLU A 249 17.60 -51.46 14.70
C GLU A 249 16.50 -51.65 13.65
N HIS A 250 15.25 -51.85 14.04
CA HIS A 250 14.14 -52.11 13.11
C HIS A 250 13.23 -50.92 12.86
N ILE A 251 13.54 -49.70 13.38
CA ILE A 251 12.77 -48.50 13.08
C ILE A 251 13.39 -47.81 11.85
N PRO A 252 12.73 -47.78 10.69
CA PRO A 252 13.31 -47.27 9.42
C PRO A 252 13.74 -45.78 9.48
N ILE A 253 13.27 -45.05 10.45
CA ILE A 253 13.60 -43.61 10.65
C ILE A 253 15.02 -43.43 11.22
N ILE A 254 15.51 -44.37 12.03
CA ILE A 254 16.83 -44.26 12.66
C ILE A 254 17.94 -44.70 11.67
N ARG A 255 17.63 -45.55 10.70
CA ARG A 255 18.59 -45.98 9.67
C ARG A 255 19.05 -44.86 8.75
N HIS A 256 18.25 -43.78 8.61
CA HIS A 256 18.60 -42.64 7.77
C HIS A 256 19.44 -41.57 8.50
N ALA A 257 19.42 -41.56 9.82
CA ALA A 257 20.20 -40.61 10.64
C ALA A 257 21.64 -41.06 10.93
N MET A 258 21.96 -42.38 10.74
CA MET A 258 23.31 -42.92 10.98
C MET A 258 24.12 -43.10 9.68
N SER A 259 23.59 -42.76 8.49
CA SER A 259 24.27 -42.91 7.22
C SER A 259 24.72 -41.59 6.57
N HIS A 260 24.77 -40.51 7.37
CA HIS A 260 25.35 -39.23 6.94
C HIS A 260 26.39 -38.76 7.94
#